data_632c01ae189f23ac78b5079fa38409b4
#
_entry.id   632c01ae189f23ac78b5079fa38409b4
#
_cell.length_a   1.000
_cell.length_b   1.000
_cell.length_c   1.000
_cell.angle_alpha   90.00
_cell.angle_beta   90.00
_cell.angle_gamma   90.00
#
_symmetry.space_group_name_H-M   'P 1'
#
loop_
_entity.id
_entity.type
_entity.pdbx_description
1 polymer ?
#
loop_
_entity_poly.entity_id
_entity_poly.type
_entity_poly.pdbx_seq_one_letter_code
_entity_poly.pdbx_strand_id
1 'polypeptide(L)'
;MVLSSLKTPAESMQVPPVWIPHTPSLDAYEKVSGVVNVGRSMWNSLVIASITTAGILITSMMAGYAFAKYHFPAKSLLFSLLIATMFLPPIVTLIPLYRLVGSTGLNASLAGIIVPNLANAFGIFLMRQFIAGVPDDLIDAARMDGASELLILFKIVAPSVAPAIAALALFAFVYHWNSYLWPLTVLQGNAEAYPIVISLSRLLSYNRGAVNTGLVMAGATLAVLPPLILFVLLQRFFVDSIVGSAVKG
;
A
#
# COMPACT_ATOMS: atom_id res chain seq x y z
N MET A 1 -3.11 -21.63 -3.06
CA MET A 1 -4.26 -20.88 -2.49
C MET A 1 -5.53 -21.17 -3.28
N VAL A 2 -5.64 -20.78 -4.58
CA VAL A 2 -6.88 -20.97 -5.39
C VAL A 2 -7.34 -22.43 -5.40
N LEU A 3 -6.48 -23.40 -5.73
CA LEU A 3 -6.85 -24.82 -5.71
C LEU A 3 -7.27 -25.30 -4.30
N SER A 4 -6.63 -24.79 -3.26
CA SER A 4 -6.97 -25.18 -1.88
C SER A 4 -8.29 -24.57 -1.40
N SER A 5 -8.71 -23.40 -1.93
CA SER A 5 -9.99 -22.79 -1.61
C SER A 5 -11.20 -23.51 -2.21
N LEU A 6 -10.97 -24.32 -3.24
CA LEU A 6 -11.99 -25.12 -3.92
C LEU A 6 -12.12 -26.54 -3.36
N LYS A 7 -11.29 -26.93 -2.39
CA LYS A 7 -11.35 -28.26 -1.76
C LYS A 7 -12.46 -28.36 -0.73
N THR A 8 -13.04 -29.54 -0.65
CA THR A 8 -13.92 -29.90 0.47
C THR A 8 -13.11 -29.99 1.78
N PRO A 9 -13.75 -29.84 2.96
CA PRO A 9 -13.06 -30.01 4.24
C PRO A 9 -12.39 -31.39 4.37
N ALA A 10 -13.00 -32.43 3.84
CA ALA A 10 -12.46 -33.79 3.85
C ALA A 10 -11.17 -33.89 3.01
N GLU A 11 -11.15 -33.32 1.77
CA GLU A 11 -9.97 -33.31 0.93
C GLU A 11 -8.83 -32.45 1.51
N SER A 12 -9.17 -31.39 2.26
CA SER A 12 -8.18 -30.52 2.89
C SER A 12 -7.41 -31.20 4.02
N MET A 13 -7.95 -32.28 4.59
CA MET A 13 -7.35 -33.05 5.69
C MET A 13 -6.69 -34.34 5.24
N GLN A 14 -6.73 -34.70 3.96
CA GLN A 14 -6.15 -35.95 3.45
C GLN A 14 -4.63 -35.96 3.53
N VAL A 15 -4.10 -37.15 3.91
CA VAL A 15 -2.66 -37.46 3.89
C VAL A 15 -2.48 -38.72 3.06
N PRO A 16 -1.73 -38.67 1.93
CA PRO A 16 -0.98 -37.54 1.39
C PRO A 16 -1.86 -36.41 0.83
N PRO A 17 -1.36 -35.15 0.76
CA PRO A 17 -2.15 -34.01 0.30
C PRO A 17 -2.60 -34.17 -1.16
N VAL A 18 -3.87 -33.94 -1.42
CA VAL A 18 -4.44 -33.89 -2.78
C VAL A 18 -4.11 -32.52 -3.38
N TRP A 19 -3.39 -32.44 -4.48
CA TRP A 19 -3.00 -31.17 -5.11
C TRP A 19 -4.14 -30.52 -5.89
N ILE A 20 -4.93 -31.31 -6.61
CA ILE A 20 -6.06 -30.87 -7.42
C ILE A 20 -7.34 -31.41 -6.80
N PRO A 21 -8.35 -30.56 -6.48
CA PRO A 21 -9.61 -31.04 -5.89
C PRO A 21 -10.32 -32.01 -6.85
N HIS A 22 -10.79 -33.13 -6.35
CA HIS A 22 -11.60 -34.08 -7.12
C HIS A 22 -13.02 -33.57 -7.34
N THR A 23 -13.55 -32.86 -6.33
CA THR A 23 -14.88 -32.24 -6.35
C THR A 23 -14.76 -30.73 -6.01
N PRO A 24 -14.46 -29.85 -7.01
CA PRO A 24 -14.37 -28.43 -6.76
C PRO A 24 -15.69 -27.89 -6.21
N SER A 25 -15.63 -27.17 -5.07
CA SER A 25 -16.78 -26.55 -4.42
C SER A 25 -16.52 -25.07 -4.13
N LEU A 26 -17.54 -24.23 -4.24
CA LEU A 26 -17.53 -22.82 -3.84
C LEU A 26 -18.04 -22.58 -2.41
N ASP A 27 -18.41 -23.62 -1.68
CA ASP A 27 -18.95 -23.53 -0.31
C ASP A 27 -18.06 -22.73 0.65
N ALA A 28 -16.75 -22.79 0.44
CA ALA A 28 -15.80 -22.03 1.25
C ALA A 28 -16.00 -20.51 1.08
N TYR A 29 -16.28 -20.04 -0.13
CA TYR A 29 -16.53 -18.61 -0.42
C TYR A 29 -17.86 -18.12 0.15
N GLU A 30 -18.92 -18.95 0.08
CA GLU A 30 -20.20 -18.64 0.70
C GLU A 30 -20.08 -18.56 2.23
N LYS A 31 -19.37 -19.49 2.85
CA LYS A 31 -19.12 -19.51 4.30
C LYS A 31 -18.25 -18.32 4.76
N VAL A 32 -17.26 -17.90 3.98
CA VAL A 32 -16.47 -16.68 4.29
C VAL A 32 -17.40 -15.48 4.41
N SER A 33 -18.33 -15.31 3.46
CA SER A 33 -19.30 -14.20 3.45
C SER A 33 -20.30 -14.25 4.62
N GLY A 34 -20.58 -15.43 5.14
CA GLY A 34 -21.43 -15.62 6.33
C GLY A 34 -20.73 -15.25 7.66
N VAL A 35 -19.40 -15.33 7.72
CA VAL A 35 -18.62 -15.03 8.94
C VAL A 35 -18.12 -13.59 8.96
N VAL A 36 -17.74 -13.06 7.81
CA VAL A 36 -17.16 -11.70 7.64
C VAL A 36 -17.84 -10.99 6.49
N ASN A 37 -18.16 -9.72 6.68
CA ASN A 37 -18.64 -8.89 5.57
C ASN A 37 -17.45 -8.56 4.65
N VAL A 38 -17.14 -9.50 3.73
CA VAL A 38 -16.01 -9.41 2.80
C VAL A 38 -16.09 -8.14 1.96
N GLY A 39 -17.27 -7.83 1.40
CA GLY A 39 -17.44 -6.65 0.54
C GLY A 39 -17.11 -5.35 1.26
N ARG A 40 -17.62 -5.17 2.48
CA ARG A 40 -17.31 -3.96 3.28
C ARG A 40 -15.84 -3.90 3.68
N SER A 41 -15.26 -5.01 4.11
CA SER A 41 -13.86 -5.07 4.51
C SER A 41 -12.90 -4.83 3.34
N MET A 42 -13.23 -5.33 2.16
CA MET A 42 -12.52 -5.05 0.90
C MET A 42 -12.60 -3.56 0.54
N TRP A 43 -13.80 -2.98 0.64
CA TRP A 43 -14.01 -1.56 0.40
C TRP A 43 -13.20 -0.69 1.37
N ASN A 44 -13.23 -1.00 2.67
CA ASN A 44 -12.43 -0.29 3.67
C ASN A 44 -10.93 -0.36 3.35
N SER A 45 -10.43 -1.56 3.01
CA SER A 45 -9.02 -1.73 2.59
C SER A 45 -8.70 -0.91 1.34
N LEU A 46 -9.59 -0.90 0.34
CA LEU A 46 -9.40 -0.15 -0.89
C LEU A 46 -9.33 1.35 -0.62
N VAL A 47 -10.25 1.87 0.19
CA VAL A 47 -10.27 3.29 0.60
C VAL A 47 -8.98 3.66 1.35
N ILE A 48 -8.61 2.88 2.37
CA ILE A 48 -7.38 3.11 3.14
C ILE A 48 -6.16 3.10 2.22
N ALA A 49 -5.95 2.01 1.48
CA ALA A 49 -4.76 1.84 0.66
C ALA A 49 -4.69 2.89 -0.46
N SER A 50 -5.80 3.18 -1.16
CA SER A 50 -5.81 4.13 -2.28
C SER A 50 -5.60 5.57 -1.83
N ILE A 51 -6.33 6.03 -0.80
CA ILE A 51 -6.21 7.42 -0.33
C ILE A 51 -4.84 7.65 0.29
N THR A 52 -4.34 6.70 1.10
CA THR A 52 -3.00 6.84 1.70
C THR A 52 -1.92 6.84 0.62
N THR A 53 -2.02 5.95 -0.38
CA THR A 53 -1.08 5.92 -1.50
C THR A 53 -1.10 7.23 -2.29
N ALA A 54 -2.27 7.76 -2.62
CA ALA A 54 -2.38 9.04 -3.31
C ALA A 54 -1.74 10.19 -2.50
N GLY A 55 -1.99 10.23 -1.19
CA GLY A 55 -1.36 11.20 -0.28
C GLY A 55 0.15 11.07 -0.25
N ILE A 56 0.68 9.84 -0.14
CA ILE A 56 2.12 9.56 -0.18
C ILE A 56 2.72 10.01 -1.51
N LEU A 57 2.09 9.73 -2.63
CA LEU A 57 2.59 10.15 -3.95
C LEU A 57 2.67 11.66 -4.07
N ILE A 58 1.61 12.37 -3.69
CA ILE A 58 1.56 13.84 -3.78
C ILE A 58 2.62 14.46 -2.86
N THR A 59 2.67 14.07 -1.59
CA THR A 59 3.61 14.62 -0.61
C THR A 59 5.05 14.28 -0.97
N SER A 60 5.31 13.06 -1.45
CA SER A 60 6.65 12.61 -1.86
C SER A 60 7.13 13.30 -3.12
N MET A 61 6.25 13.53 -4.10
CA MET A 61 6.58 14.29 -5.31
C MET A 61 6.92 15.74 -4.96
N MET A 62 6.11 16.42 -4.18
CA MET A 62 6.33 17.82 -3.79
C MET A 62 7.61 17.98 -2.96
N ALA A 63 7.75 17.17 -1.89
CA ALA A 63 8.93 17.25 -1.03
C ALA A 63 10.18 16.74 -1.74
N GLY A 64 10.11 15.66 -2.52
CA GLY A 64 11.20 15.13 -3.31
C GLY A 64 11.71 16.14 -4.34
N TYR A 65 10.82 16.87 -5.01
CA TYR A 65 11.15 17.94 -5.92
C TYR A 65 11.85 19.10 -5.21
N ALA A 66 11.32 19.54 -4.07
CA ALA A 66 11.94 20.58 -3.25
C ALA A 66 13.36 20.18 -2.81
N PHE A 67 13.52 18.96 -2.30
CA PHE A 67 14.84 18.43 -1.91
C PHE A 67 15.77 18.12 -3.09
N ALA A 68 15.28 17.94 -4.30
CA ALA A 68 16.12 17.73 -5.48
C ALA A 68 16.57 19.06 -6.09
N LYS A 69 15.64 19.97 -6.37
CA LYS A 69 15.82 21.11 -7.29
C LYS A 69 15.95 22.46 -6.62
N TYR A 70 15.51 22.63 -5.36
CA TYR A 70 15.64 23.90 -4.68
C TYR A 70 16.88 23.98 -3.78
N HIS A 71 17.37 25.20 -3.57
CA HIS A 71 18.40 25.54 -2.61
C HIS A 71 17.75 26.33 -1.47
N PHE A 72 17.85 25.82 -0.25
CA PHE A 72 17.34 26.48 0.95
C PHE A 72 18.24 26.17 2.16
N PRO A 73 18.23 27.02 3.20
CA PRO A 73 19.05 26.81 4.38
C PRO A 73 18.67 25.53 5.10
N ALA A 74 19.64 24.85 5.69
CA ALA A 74 19.49 23.58 6.41
C ALA A 74 18.94 22.38 5.59
N LYS A 75 18.90 22.45 4.24
CA LYS A 75 18.43 21.38 3.35
C LYS A 75 19.04 20.02 3.69
N SER A 76 20.37 19.96 3.85
CA SER A 76 21.08 18.72 4.17
C SER A 76 20.70 18.18 5.53
N LEU A 77 20.60 19.03 6.55
CA LEU A 77 20.19 18.63 7.90
C LEU A 77 18.78 18.08 7.90
N LEU A 78 17.81 18.79 7.30
CA LEU A 78 16.42 18.37 7.23
C LEU A 78 16.26 17.04 6.49
N PHE A 79 17.00 16.87 5.38
CA PHE A 79 16.98 15.61 4.65
C PHE A 79 17.60 14.46 5.45
N SER A 80 18.71 14.70 6.17
CA SER A 80 19.31 13.70 7.04
C SER A 80 18.39 13.30 8.21
N LEU A 81 17.68 14.25 8.81
CA LEU A 81 16.68 13.97 9.84
C LEU A 81 15.53 13.15 9.28
N LEU A 82 15.04 13.46 8.07
CA LEU A 82 14.01 12.69 7.40
C LEU A 82 14.47 11.24 7.18
N ILE A 83 15.68 11.02 6.69
CA ILE A 83 16.24 9.66 6.54
C ILE A 83 16.37 8.96 7.89
N ALA A 84 16.81 9.68 8.94
CA ALA A 84 16.94 9.11 10.28
C ALA A 84 15.61 8.52 10.80
N THR A 85 14.47 9.11 10.42
CA THR A 85 13.16 8.54 10.81
C THR A 85 12.89 7.15 10.23
N MET A 86 13.51 6.78 9.10
CA MET A 86 13.34 5.47 8.49
C MET A 86 13.96 4.33 9.29
N PHE A 87 14.90 4.63 10.19
CA PHE A 87 15.53 3.65 11.08
C PHE A 87 14.71 3.39 12.34
N LEU A 88 13.66 4.18 12.60
CA LEU A 88 12.79 3.96 13.75
C LEU A 88 11.82 2.80 13.46
N PRO A 89 11.86 1.71 14.25
CA PRO A 89 10.90 0.62 14.08
C PRO A 89 9.46 1.13 14.29
N PRO A 90 8.50 0.81 13.40
CA PRO A 90 7.12 1.27 13.51
C PRO A 90 6.44 0.91 14.84
N ILE A 91 6.85 -0.18 15.46
CA ILE A 91 6.30 -0.62 16.75
C ILE A 91 6.61 0.37 17.89
N VAL A 92 7.76 1.07 17.84
CA VAL A 92 8.14 2.07 18.85
C VAL A 92 7.26 3.30 18.79
N THR A 93 6.84 3.69 17.59
CA THR A 93 6.00 4.87 17.36
C THR A 93 4.51 4.59 17.54
N LEU A 94 4.12 3.32 17.70
CA LEU A 94 2.71 2.89 17.76
C LEU A 94 1.93 3.59 18.88
N ILE A 95 2.42 3.54 20.11
CA ILE A 95 1.74 4.09 21.29
C ILE A 95 1.68 5.63 21.25
N PRO A 96 2.79 6.36 21.00
CA PRO A 96 2.75 7.81 20.84
C PRO A 96 1.79 8.26 19.74
N LEU A 97 1.83 7.59 18.58
CA LEU A 97 0.97 7.91 17.45
C LEU A 97 -0.51 7.66 17.76
N TYR A 98 -0.83 6.54 18.45
CA TYR A 98 -2.20 6.25 18.88
C TYR A 98 -2.74 7.33 19.84
N ARG A 99 -1.92 7.80 20.79
CA ARG A 99 -2.30 8.91 21.67
C ARG A 99 -2.55 10.21 20.91
N LEU A 100 -1.68 10.50 19.92
CA LEU A 100 -1.83 11.69 19.08
C LEU A 100 -3.15 11.62 18.28
N VAL A 101 -3.42 10.50 17.63
CA VAL A 101 -4.69 10.30 16.89
C VAL A 101 -5.89 10.39 17.84
N GLY A 102 -5.77 9.86 19.06
CA GLY A 102 -6.81 9.97 20.10
C GLY A 102 -7.12 11.41 20.50
N SER A 103 -6.08 12.24 20.65
CA SER A 103 -6.25 13.65 20.99
C SER A 103 -6.93 14.49 19.89
N THR A 104 -6.90 14.02 18.64
CA THR A 104 -7.58 14.68 17.49
C THR A 104 -9.00 14.17 17.27
N GLY A 105 -9.49 13.21 18.06
CA GLY A 105 -10.81 12.61 17.89
C GLY A 105 -10.97 11.68 16.69
N LEU A 106 -9.88 11.28 16.05
CA LEU A 106 -9.89 10.40 14.87
C LEU A 106 -9.89 8.91 15.21
N ASN A 107 -9.96 8.54 16.49
CA ASN A 107 -10.06 7.14 16.90
C ASN A 107 -11.30 6.45 16.32
N ALA A 108 -11.21 5.14 16.16
CA ALA A 108 -12.25 4.28 15.60
C ALA A 108 -12.74 4.69 14.20
N SER A 109 -11.93 5.44 13.43
CA SER A 109 -12.26 5.90 12.09
C SER A 109 -11.19 5.55 11.05
N LEU A 110 -11.59 5.49 9.76
CA LEU A 110 -10.64 5.32 8.65
C LEU A 110 -9.68 6.51 8.55
N ALA A 111 -10.12 7.70 8.89
CA ALA A 111 -9.28 8.90 8.90
C ALA A 111 -8.11 8.78 9.90
N GLY A 112 -8.34 8.17 11.06
CA GLY A 112 -7.27 7.89 12.03
C GLY A 112 -6.20 6.92 11.51
N ILE A 113 -6.54 6.10 10.51
CA ILE A 113 -5.55 5.24 9.84
C ILE A 113 -4.84 6.02 8.74
N ILE A 114 -5.57 6.79 7.94
CA ILE A 114 -5.09 7.43 6.70
C ILE A 114 -4.21 8.65 7.02
N VAL A 115 -4.72 9.59 7.83
CA VAL A 115 -4.10 10.92 8.02
C VAL A 115 -2.65 10.86 8.50
N PRO A 116 -2.27 10.04 9.49
CA PRO A 116 -0.88 9.95 9.93
C PRO A 116 0.08 9.38 8.88
N ASN A 117 -0.46 8.69 7.88
CA ASN A 117 0.31 7.99 6.85
C ASN A 117 0.35 8.72 5.49
N LEU A 118 -0.21 9.94 5.39
CA LEU A 118 -0.22 10.71 4.13
C LEU A 118 1.16 11.19 3.69
N ALA A 119 2.15 11.19 4.56
CA ALA A 119 3.55 11.52 4.26
C ALA A 119 4.45 10.36 4.70
N ASN A 120 5.42 10.01 3.84
CA ASN A 120 6.31 8.87 4.05
C ASN A 120 7.76 9.24 3.70
N ALA A 121 8.68 9.03 4.63
CA ALA A 121 10.09 9.37 4.44
C ALA A 121 10.75 8.60 3.29
N PHE A 122 10.42 7.31 3.14
CA PHE A 122 10.91 6.49 2.02
C PHE A 122 10.43 7.03 0.68
N GLY A 123 9.17 7.43 0.57
CA GLY A 123 8.62 8.01 -0.65
C GLY A 123 9.32 9.32 -1.03
N ILE A 124 9.55 10.21 -0.06
CA ILE A 124 10.28 11.47 -0.28
C ILE A 124 11.72 11.21 -0.72
N PHE A 125 12.40 10.28 -0.05
CA PHE A 125 13.76 9.86 -0.41
C PHE A 125 13.81 9.32 -1.85
N LEU A 126 12.91 8.38 -2.19
CA LEU A 126 12.86 7.77 -3.51
C LEU A 126 12.62 8.82 -4.60
N MET A 127 11.60 9.68 -4.42
CA MET A 127 11.30 10.72 -5.39
C MET A 127 12.46 11.71 -5.56
N ARG A 128 13.10 12.14 -4.47
CA ARG A 128 14.30 13.00 -4.56
C ARG A 128 15.40 12.35 -5.41
N GLN A 129 15.68 11.06 -5.24
CA GLN A 129 16.75 10.38 -5.99
C GLN A 129 16.45 10.36 -7.50
N PHE A 130 15.21 10.05 -7.88
CA PHE A 130 14.85 10.04 -9.30
C PHE A 130 14.74 11.44 -9.90
N ILE A 131 14.16 12.40 -9.18
CA ILE A 131 14.00 13.78 -9.65
C ILE A 131 15.37 14.49 -9.77
N ALA A 132 16.35 14.12 -8.95
CA ALA A 132 17.70 14.66 -9.07
C ALA A 132 18.35 14.34 -10.43
N GLY A 133 17.96 13.22 -11.08
CA GLY A 133 18.42 12.86 -12.42
C GLY A 133 17.73 13.58 -13.58
N VAL A 134 16.67 14.36 -13.33
CA VAL A 134 16.02 15.17 -14.36
C VAL A 134 16.89 16.39 -14.68
N PRO A 135 17.22 16.68 -15.97
CA PRO A 135 18.05 17.81 -16.33
C PRO A 135 17.45 19.15 -15.87
N ASP A 136 18.28 20.01 -15.30
CA ASP A 136 17.85 21.34 -14.84
C ASP A 136 17.47 22.25 -16.02
N ASP A 137 18.13 22.12 -17.17
CA ASP A 137 17.82 22.86 -18.40
C ASP A 137 16.35 22.68 -18.83
N LEU A 138 15.77 21.50 -18.61
CA LEU A 138 14.36 21.23 -18.94
C LEU A 138 13.41 22.03 -18.03
N ILE A 139 13.79 22.16 -16.76
CA ILE A 139 13.02 22.89 -15.75
C ILE A 139 13.14 24.39 -16.01
N ASP A 140 14.36 24.88 -16.30
CA ASP A 140 14.65 26.30 -16.54
C ASP A 140 14.01 26.78 -17.84
N ALA A 141 14.02 25.99 -18.91
CA ALA A 141 13.26 26.29 -20.15
C ALA A 141 11.77 26.50 -19.86
N ALA A 142 11.15 25.62 -19.07
CA ALA A 142 9.75 25.75 -18.71
C ALA A 142 9.46 26.98 -17.83
N ARG A 143 10.40 27.38 -16.96
CA ARG A 143 10.31 28.62 -16.18
C ARG A 143 10.36 29.84 -17.09
N MET A 144 11.25 29.85 -18.11
CA MET A 144 11.33 30.93 -19.09
C MET A 144 10.04 31.03 -19.90
N ASP A 145 9.36 29.95 -20.18
CA ASP A 145 8.03 29.90 -20.81
C ASP A 145 6.89 30.35 -19.87
N GLY A 146 7.19 30.74 -18.62
CA GLY A 146 6.22 31.24 -17.64
C GLY A 146 5.42 30.14 -16.93
N ALA A 147 5.84 28.88 -16.98
CA ALA A 147 5.16 27.79 -16.30
C ALA A 147 5.31 27.92 -14.76
N SER A 148 4.21 27.68 -14.03
CA SER A 148 4.25 27.61 -12.57
C SER A 148 4.98 26.35 -12.09
N GLU A 149 5.58 26.40 -10.89
CA GLU A 149 6.32 25.25 -10.31
C GLU A 149 5.47 23.98 -10.18
N LEU A 150 4.17 24.11 -9.86
CA LEU A 150 3.27 22.96 -9.82
C LEU A 150 3.03 22.37 -11.22
N LEU A 151 2.93 23.22 -12.23
CA LEU A 151 2.78 22.75 -13.61
C LEU A 151 4.06 22.03 -14.08
N ILE A 152 5.23 22.58 -13.77
CA ILE A 152 6.54 21.95 -14.04
C ILE A 152 6.60 20.58 -13.35
N LEU A 153 6.26 20.52 -12.06
CA LEU A 153 6.27 19.28 -11.29
C LEU A 153 5.37 18.21 -11.91
N PHE A 154 4.11 18.54 -12.22
CA PHE A 154 3.15 17.51 -12.65
C PHE A 154 3.14 17.26 -14.16
N LYS A 155 3.55 18.23 -15.00
CA LYS A 155 3.51 18.09 -16.47
C LYS A 155 4.86 17.75 -17.10
N ILE A 156 5.97 18.04 -16.41
CA ILE A 156 7.32 17.82 -16.93
C ILE A 156 8.06 16.79 -16.10
N VAL A 157 8.18 17.04 -14.79
CA VAL A 157 8.98 16.17 -13.90
C VAL A 157 8.30 14.83 -13.66
N ALA A 158 6.99 14.82 -13.33
CA ALA A 158 6.28 13.57 -13.03
C ALA A 158 6.31 12.57 -14.20
N PRO A 159 6.04 12.94 -15.45
CA PRO A 159 6.18 12.03 -16.58
C PRO A 159 7.62 11.49 -16.75
N SER A 160 8.64 12.31 -16.48
CA SER A 160 10.04 11.90 -16.60
C SER A 160 10.46 10.86 -15.57
N VAL A 161 9.78 10.81 -14.42
CA VAL A 161 10.03 9.84 -13.34
C VAL A 161 8.86 8.86 -13.14
N ALA A 162 8.03 8.67 -14.15
CA ALA A 162 6.84 7.81 -14.09
C ALA A 162 7.11 6.38 -13.60
N PRO A 163 8.22 5.71 -13.97
CA PRO A 163 8.53 4.38 -13.42
C PRO A 163 8.73 4.39 -11.89
N ALA A 164 9.37 5.43 -11.35
CA ALA A 164 9.57 5.56 -9.91
C ALA A 164 8.26 5.87 -9.18
N ILE A 165 7.37 6.67 -9.78
CA ILE A 165 6.03 6.92 -9.25
C ILE A 165 5.23 5.62 -9.22
N ALA A 166 5.27 4.81 -10.28
CA ALA A 166 4.58 3.52 -10.34
C ALA A 166 5.12 2.54 -9.28
N ALA A 167 6.44 2.50 -9.10
CA ALA A 167 7.07 1.70 -8.05
C ALA A 167 6.59 2.13 -6.65
N LEU A 168 6.66 3.43 -6.35
CA LEU A 168 6.21 3.96 -5.07
C LEU A 168 4.72 3.69 -4.84
N ALA A 169 3.89 3.86 -5.87
CA ALA A 169 2.46 3.58 -5.81
C ALA A 169 2.18 2.11 -5.43
N LEU A 170 2.87 1.18 -6.09
CA LEU A 170 2.73 -0.25 -5.80
C LEU A 170 3.19 -0.58 -4.38
N PHE A 171 4.38 -0.12 -3.96
CA PHE A 171 4.88 -0.38 -2.61
C PHE A 171 3.98 0.22 -1.53
N ALA A 172 3.55 1.47 -1.68
CA ALA A 172 2.67 2.12 -0.71
C ALA A 172 1.31 1.42 -0.63
N PHE A 173 0.70 1.09 -1.77
CA PHE A 173 -0.59 0.40 -1.79
C PHE A 173 -0.51 -0.97 -1.12
N VAL A 174 0.47 -1.81 -1.50
CA VAL A 174 0.64 -3.15 -0.93
C VAL A 174 0.94 -3.08 0.56
N TYR A 175 1.75 -2.12 0.99
CA TYR A 175 2.07 -1.91 2.40
C TYR A 175 0.80 -1.57 3.21
N HIS A 176 0.00 -0.61 2.76
CA HIS A 176 -1.21 -0.20 3.47
C HIS A 176 -2.35 -1.21 3.34
N TRP A 177 -2.43 -1.92 2.21
CA TRP A 177 -3.37 -3.03 2.02
C TRP A 177 -3.14 -4.16 3.02
N ASN A 178 -1.87 -4.52 3.27
CA ASN A 178 -1.48 -5.59 4.19
C ASN A 178 -1.31 -5.12 5.63
N SER A 179 -1.54 -3.84 5.92
CA SER A 179 -1.37 -3.29 7.27
C SER A 179 -2.37 -3.93 8.24
N TYR A 180 -1.86 -4.43 9.35
CA TYR A 180 -2.66 -5.12 10.37
C TYR A 180 -2.65 -4.38 11.70
N LEU A 181 -1.45 -4.13 12.25
CA LEU A 181 -1.29 -3.70 13.63
C LEU A 181 -1.84 -2.29 13.86
N TRP A 182 -1.54 -1.34 12.97
CA TRP A 182 -2.01 0.03 13.08
C TRP A 182 -3.52 0.14 12.96
N PRO A 183 -4.18 -0.41 11.91
CA PRO A 183 -5.64 -0.41 11.84
C PRO A 183 -6.31 -1.15 13.00
N LEU A 184 -5.75 -2.25 13.47
CA LEU A 184 -6.29 -2.98 14.62
C LEU A 184 -6.28 -2.11 15.88
N THR A 185 -5.20 -1.34 16.09
CA THR A 185 -5.06 -0.46 17.25
C THR A 185 -6.02 0.72 17.18
N VAL A 186 -6.15 1.37 16.02
CA VAL A 186 -6.99 2.57 15.85
C VAL A 186 -8.48 2.24 15.85
N LEU A 187 -8.87 1.12 15.23
CA LEU A 187 -10.28 0.75 15.04
C LEU A 187 -10.88 -0.05 16.19
N GLN A 188 -10.25 -0.10 17.35
CA GLN A 188 -10.80 -0.81 18.51
C GLN A 188 -12.26 -0.39 18.78
N GLY A 189 -13.15 -1.40 18.79
CA GLY A 189 -14.59 -1.18 19.02
C GLY A 189 -15.42 -0.91 17.75
N ASN A 190 -14.80 -0.64 16.59
CA ASN A 190 -15.51 -0.42 15.32
C ASN A 190 -15.27 -1.55 14.31
N ALA A 191 -15.94 -2.68 14.49
CA ALA A 191 -15.78 -3.85 13.63
C ALA A 191 -16.23 -3.61 12.17
N GLU A 192 -17.12 -2.64 11.93
CA GLU A 192 -17.61 -2.32 10.59
C GLU A 192 -16.56 -1.59 9.74
N ALA A 193 -15.59 -0.93 10.38
CA ALA A 193 -14.49 -0.24 9.72
C ALA A 193 -13.27 -1.14 9.44
N TYR A 194 -13.30 -2.41 9.86
CA TYR A 194 -12.14 -3.30 9.69
C TYR A 194 -11.76 -3.52 8.23
N PRO A 195 -10.48 -3.36 7.87
CA PRO A 195 -9.95 -3.78 6.58
C PRO A 195 -9.90 -5.30 6.46
N ILE A 196 -9.74 -5.79 5.22
CA ILE A 196 -9.85 -7.21 4.90
C ILE A 196 -8.88 -8.09 5.69
N VAL A 197 -7.64 -7.63 5.93
CA VAL A 197 -6.62 -8.40 6.65
C VAL A 197 -7.04 -8.67 8.10
N ILE A 198 -7.65 -7.68 8.79
CA ILE A 198 -8.17 -7.86 10.14
C ILE A 198 -9.39 -8.79 10.11
N SER A 199 -10.29 -8.60 9.16
CA SER A 199 -11.47 -9.43 9.04
C SER A 199 -11.13 -10.90 8.78
N LEU A 200 -10.12 -11.16 7.94
CA LEU A 200 -9.62 -12.52 7.69
C LEU A 200 -8.92 -13.15 8.90
N SER A 201 -8.22 -12.35 9.71
CA SER A 201 -7.62 -12.88 10.95
C SER A 201 -8.67 -13.43 11.92
N ARG A 202 -9.90 -12.92 11.88
CA ARG A 202 -11.04 -13.43 12.65
C ARG A 202 -11.52 -14.79 12.15
N LEU A 203 -11.39 -15.10 10.85
CA LEU A 203 -11.67 -16.45 10.33
C LEU A 203 -10.75 -17.49 10.95
N LEU A 204 -9.48 -17.15 11.18
CA LEU A 204 -8.52 -18.04 11.85
C LEU A 204 -8.95 -18.33 13.29
N SER A 205 -9.51 -17.33 13.97
CA SER A 205 -9.99 -17.49 15.36
C SER A 205 -11.30 -18.27 15.43
N TYR A 206 -12.21 -18.07 14.47
CA TYR A 206 -13.47 -18.78 14.36
C TYR A 206 -13.25 -20.28 14.09
N ASN A 207 -12.19 -20.60 13.37
CA ASN A 207 -11.89 -21.95 12.88
C ASN A 207 -11.05 -22.80 13.84
N ARG A 208 -10.78 -22.35 15.07
CA ARG A 208 -9.94 -23.08 16.05
C ARG A 208 -10.47 -24.46 16.46
N GLY A 209 -11.71 -24.79 16.15
CA GLY A 209 -12.33 -26.08 16.47
C GLY A 209 -12.40 -27.11 15.34
N ALA A 210 -12.29 -26.67 14.08
CA ALA A 210 -12.28 -27.53 12.89
C ALA A 210 -11.40 -26.88 11.83
N VAL A 211 -10.25 -27.47 11.52
CA VAL A 211 -9.29 -26.94 10.55
C VAL A 211 -9.90 -26.91 9.14
N ASN A 212 -10.72 -25.92 8.85
CA ASN A 212 -11.23 -25.70 7.49
C ASN A 212 -10.25 -24.81 6.72
N THR A 213 -9.16 -25.41 6.29
CA THR A 213 -8.12 -24.74 5.47
C THR A 213 -8.73 -24.10 4.23
N GLY A 214 -9.77 -24.70 3.64
CA GLY A 214 -10.49 -24.15 2.48
C GLY A 214 -11.09 -22.77 2.75
N LEU A 215 -11.70 -22.57 3.94
CA LEU A 215 -12.27 -21.28 4.34
C LEU A 215 -11.21 -20.15 4.40
N VAL A 216 -10.08 -20.44 5.03
CA VAL A 216 -8.97 -19.47 5.14
C VAL A 216 -8.37 -19.19 3.77
N MET A 217 -8.21 -20.21 2.92
CA MET A 217 -7.67 -20.07 1.57
C MET A 217 -8.62 -19.30 0.64
N ALA A 218 -9.93 -19.46 0.79
CA ALA A 218 -10.91 -18.67 0.05
C ALA A 218 -10.83 -17.18 0.42
N GLY A 219 -10.81 -16.86 1.71
CA GLY A 219 -10.61 -15.49 2.17
C GLY A 219 -9.29 -14.87 1.69
N ALA A 220 -8.19 -15.63 1.80
CA ALA A 220 -6.88 -15.18 1.34
C ALA A 220 -6.83 -15.00 -0.19
N THR A 221 -7.52 -15.84 -0.96
CA THR A 221 -7.61 -15.68 -2.43
C THR A 221 -8.32 -14.37 -2.78
N LEU A 222 -9.44 -14.05 -2.12
CA LEU A 222 -10.12 -12.78 -2.31
C LEU A 222 -9.23 -11.58 -1.94
N ALA A 223 -8.49 -11.66 -0.84
CA ALA A 223 -7.64 -10.56 -0.38
C ALA A 223 -6.43 -10.30 -1.30
N VAL A 224 -5.96 -11.27 -2.05
CA VAL A 224 -4.81 -11.09 -2.96
C VAL A 224 -5.21 -10.40 -4.28
N LEU A 225 -6.49 -10.47 -4.68
CA LEU A 225 -6.93 -9.95 -5.99
C LEU A 225 -6.61 -8.46 -6.23
N PRO A 226 -6.92 -7.50 -5.32
CA PRO A 226 -6.66 -6.09 -5.59
C PRO A 226 -5.18 -5.73 -5.74
N PRO A 227 -4.25 -6.19 -4.88
CA PRO A 227 -2.82 -6.01 -5.11
C PRO A 227 -2.34 -6.60 -6.44
N LEU A 228 -2.85 -7.78 -6.81
CA LEU A 228 -2.49 -8.44 -8.06
C LEU A 228 -2.97 -7.63 -9.28
N ILE A 229 -4.21 -7.16 -9.24
CA ILE A 229 -4.76 -6.29 -10.30
C ILE A 229 -3.90 -5.03 -10.44
N LEU A 230 -3.59 -4.36 -9.32
CA LEU A 230 -2.75 -3.16 -9.35
C LEU A 230 -1.36 -3.45 -9.93
N PHE A 231 -0.75 -4.58 -9.55
CA PHE A 231 0.54 -5.00 -10.12
C PHE A 231 0.46 -5.18 -11.64
N VAL A 232 -0.56 -5.89 -12.14
CA VAL A 232 -0.76 -6.10 -13.58
C VAL A 232 -0.95 -4.78 -14.33
N LEU A 233 -1.65 -3.81 -13.73
CA LEU A 233 -1.85 -2.49 -14.32
C LEU A 233 -0.56 -1.66 -14.38
N LEU A 234 0.29 -1.78 -13.36
CA LEU A 234 1.52 -0.98 -13.24
C LEU A 234 2.76 -1.64 -13.86
N GLN A 235 2.74 -2.95 -14.14
CA GLN A 235 3.91 -3.68 -14.65
C GLN A 235 4.52 -3.08 -15.92
N ARG A 236 3.70 -2.49 -16.81
CA ARG A 236 4.17 -1.83 -18.03
C ARG A 236 5.21 -0.74 -17.78
N PHE A 237 5.07 0.03 -16.69
CA PHE A 237 6.02 1.10 -16.34
C PHE A 237 7.39 0.56 -15.90
N PHE A 238 7.45 -0.69 -15.40
CA PHE A 238 8.71 -1.34 -15.04
C PHE A 238 9.42 -1.91 -16.27
N VAL A 239 8.67 -2.51 -17.20
CA VAL A 239 9.23 -3.13 -18.41
C VAL A 239 9.86 -2.06 -19.31
N ASP A 240 9.17 -0.94 -19.52
CA ASP A 240 9.63 0.16 -20.38
C ASP A 240 10.94 0.78 -19.87
N SER A 241 11.14 0.84 -18.54
CA SER A 241 12.36 1.38 -17.96
C SER A 241 13.60 0.46 -18.18
N ILE A 242 13.40 -0.85 -18.19
CA ILE A 242 14.47 -1.83 -18.41
C ILE A 242 14.89 -1.82 -19.88
N VAL A 243 13.93 -1.79 -20.80
CA VAL A 243 14.23 -1.79 -22.25
C VAL A 243 14.89 -0.47 -22.67
N GLY A 244 14.45 0.67 -22.11
CA GLY A 244 15.04 1.98 -22.41
C GLY A 244 16.51 2.11 -21.93
N SER A 245 16.90 1.41 -20.88
CA SER A 245 18.29 1.40 -20.38
C SER A 245 19.20 0.45 -21.19
N ALA A 246 18.64 -0.66 -21.72
CA ALA A 246 19.39 -1.64 -22.50
C ALA A 246 19.74 -1.18 -23.93
N VAL A 247 19.01 -0.19 -24.47
CA VAL A 247 19.23 0.35 -25.83
C VAL A 247 20.23 1.51 -25.86
N LYS A 248 20.63 2.05 -24.70
CA LYS A 248 21.57 3.18 -24.56
C LYS A 248 22.99 2.75 -24.16
N GLY A 249 23.28 1.44 -24.12
CA GLY A 249 24.61 0.87 -23.86
C GLY A 249 25.37 0.52 -25.13
#